data_1d1e129240adaf6ceb11ad1bafec567a
#
_entry.id   1d1e129240adaf6ceb11ad1bafec567a
#
_cell.length_a   1.000
_cell.length_b   1.000
_cell.length_c   1.000
_cell.angle_alpha   90.00
_cell.angle_beta   90.00
_cell.angle_gamma   90.00
#
_symmetry.space_group_name_H-M   'P 1'
#
loop_
_entity.id
_entity.type
_entity.pdbx_description
1 polymer ?
#
loop_
_entity_poly.entity_id
_entity_poly.type
_entity_poly.pdbx_seq_one_letter_code
_entity_poly.pdbx_strand_id
1 'polypeptide(L)'
;MKFPRLQLVLLDCPDPFELAKFYSALTGIAIETWPGYAPEDMSDIDLVHDSLPALSFQRVENYVAPTWPDGIVPKQMHLDFEVDDLDEGERHVLSIGARKTDYQPGDTFRVFLDPVGHPFCLIMNND
;
A
#
# COMPACT_ATOMS: atom_id res chain seq x y z
N MET A 1 32.72 6.27 6.14
CA MET A 1 31.53 5.46 6.48
C MET A 1 30.46 5.67 5.43
N LYS A 2 29.81 4.60 5.04
CA LYS A 2 28.64 4.72 4.17
C LYS A 2 27.41 4.98 5.03
N PHE A 3 26.56 5.90 4.58
CA PHE A 3 25.29 6.12 5.28
C PHE A 3 24.36 4.93 5.06
N PRO A 4 23.51 4.60 6.04
CA PRO A 4 22.46 3.60 5.84
C PRO A 4 21.52 4.02 4.70
N ARG A 5 20.98 3.04 3.99
CA ARG A 5 20.04 3.26 2.90
C ARG A 5 18.70 2.62 3.26
N LEU A 6 17.62 3.32 2.93
CA LEU A 6 16.30 2.76 3.11
C LEU A 6 16.13 1.57 2.17
N GLN A 7 15.91 0.39 2.72
CA GLN A 7 15.78 -0.84 1.95
C GLN A 7 14.33 -1.15 1.59
N LEU A 8 13.44 -1.05 2.58
CA LEU A 8 12.03 -1.36 2.35
C LEU A 8 11.13 -0.60 3.32
N VAL A 9 9.87 -0.49 2.94
CA VAL A 9 8.77 -0.07 3.80
C VAL A 9 7.85 -1.27 3.96
N LEU A 10 7.49 -1.61 5.18
CA LEU A 10 6.75 -2.83 5.48
C LEU A 10 5.41 -2.49 6.10
N LEU A 11 4.33 -3.05 5.54
CA LEU A 11 2.97 -2.90 6.05
C LEU A 11 2.53 -4.20 6.72
N ASP A 12 1.96 -4.07 7.90
CA ASP A 12 1.36 -5.20 8.62
C ASP A 12 0.02 -5.55 8.01
N CYS A 13 -0.31 -6.84 8.01
CA CYS A 13 -1.57 -7.33 7.44
C CYS A 13 -1.87 -8.74 7.93
N PRO A 14 -3.12 -9.22 7.79
CA PRO A 14 -3.42 -10.61 8.13
C PRO A 14 -2.91 -11.60 7.08
N ASP A 15 -2.87 -11.21 5.79
CA ASP A 15 -2.44 -12.09 4.70
C ASP A 15 -1.58 -11.30 3.72
N PRO A 16 -0.24 -11.48 3.77
CA PRO A 16 0.65 -10.69 2.93
C PRO A 16 0.49 -10.93 1.43
N PHE A 17 0.13 -12.13 1.00
CA PHE A 17 -0.07 -12.38 -0.42
C PHE A 17 -1.27 -11.63 -0.97
N GLU A 18 -2.38 -11.61 -0.24
CA GLU A 18 -3.57 -10.87 -0.65
C GLU A 18 -3.29 -9.35 -0.73
N LEU A 19 -2.58 -8.79 0.26
CA LEU A 19 -2.25 -7.38 0.22
C LEU A 19 -1.22 -7.06 -0.88
N ALA A 20 -0.25 -7.94 -1.10
CA ALA A 20 0.72 -7.79 -2.18
C ALA A 20 0.03 -7.77 -3.54
N LYS A 21 -0.99 -8.60 -3.75
CA LYS A 21 -1.75 -8.60 -5.01
C LYS A 21 -2.42 -7.25 -5.25
N PHE A 22 -2.98 -6.64 -4.21
CA PHE A 22 -3.58 -5.32 -4.34
C PHE A 22 -2.54 -4.27 -4.78
N TYR A 23 -1.41 -4.17 -4.07
CA TYR A 23 -0.40 -3.17 -4.38
C TYR A 23 0.35 -3.46 -5.68
N SER A 24 0.49 -4.73 -6.05
CA SER A 24 1.02 -5.09 -7.37
C SER A 24 0.09 -4.61 -8.49
N ALA A 25 -1.21 -4.80 -8.32
CA ALA A 25 -2.21 -4.31 -9.29
C ALA A 25 -2.26 -2.77 -9.34
N LEU A 26 -2.07 -2.11 -8.19
CA LEU A 26 -2.06 -0.66 -8.13
C LEU A 26 -0.85 -0.06 -8.84
N THR A 27 0.34 -0.62 -8.62
CA THR A 27 1.61 -0.03 -9.06
C THR A 27 2.14 -0.59 -10.36
N GLY A 28 1.69 -1.78 -10.76
CA GLY A 28 2.29 -2.51 -11.87
C GLY A 28 3.60 -3.22 -11.52
N ILE A 29 4.04 -3.17 -10.26
CA ILE A 29 5.26 -3.83 -9.82
C ILE A 29 4.96 -5.30 -9.51
N ALA A 30 5.75 -6.22 -10.08
CA ALA A 30 5.54 -7.65 -9.89
C ALA A 30 5.87 -8.08 -8.46
N ILE A 31 5.12 -9.07 -7.98
CA ILE A 31 5.41 -9.73 -6.71
C ILE A 31 6.68 -10.56 -6.89
N GLU A 32 7.62 -10.41 -5.95
CA GLU A 32 8.82 -11.25 -5.94
C GLU A 32 8.46 -12.67 -5.49
N THR A 33 8.90 -13.65 -6.27
CA THR A 33 8.62 -15.06 -5.99
C THR A 33 9.93 -15.85 -5.85
N TRP A 34 9.87 -16.93 -5.09
CA TRP A 34 11.03 -17.77 -4.81
C TRP A 34 10.72 -19.21 -5.19
N PRO A 35 11.61 -19.87 -5.98
CA PRO A 35 11.40 -21.29 -6.33
C PRO A 35 11.25 -22.17 -5.09
N GLY A 36 10.23 -23.02 -5.08
CA GLY A 36 9.98 -23.94 -3.98
C GLY A 36 9.15 -23.38 -2.84
N TYR A 37 8.74 -22.10 -2.90
CA TYR A 37 7.91 -21.47 -1.88
C TYR A 37 6.58 -21.05 -2.47
N ALA A 38 5.49 -21.43 -1.81
CA ALA A 38 4.15 -20.98 -2.18
C ALA A 38 3.93 -19.58 -1.58
N PRO A 39 3.58 -18.56 -2.39
CA PRO A 39 3.40 -17.19 -1.86
C PRO A 39 2.37 -17.12 -0.74
N GLU A 40 1.30 -17.90 -0.82
CA GLU A 40 0.23 -17.92 0.18
C GLU A 40 0.69 -18.39 1.56
N ASP A 41 1.81 -19.12 1.64
CA ASP A 41 2.36 -19.66 2.89
C ASP A 41 3.47 -18.78 3.48
N MET A 42 3.89 -17.73 2.78
CA MET A 42 5.01 -16.91 3.23
C MET A 42 4.58 -15.93 4.32
N SER A 43 5.49 -15.69 5.27
CA SER A 43 5.24 -14.74 6.37
C SER A 43 5.40 -13.29 5.94
N ASP A 44 6.13 -13.04 4.86
CA ASP A 44 6.29 -11.71 4.26
C ASP A 44 6.46 -11.83 2.76
N ILE A 45 6.06 -10.79 2.04
CA ILE A 45 6.12 -10.75 0.57
C ILE A 45 6.55 -9.35 0.16
N ASP A 46 7.37 -9.27 -0.88
CA ASP A 46 7.97 -8.03 -1.35
C ASP A 46 7.54 -7.68 -2.77
N LEU A 47 7.35 -6.39 -3.01
CA LEU A 47 7.36 -5.79 -4.35
C LEU A 47 8.68 -5.03 -4.48
N VAL A 48 9.54 -5.46 -5.39
CA VAL A 48 10.87 -4.89 -5.54
C VAL A 48 10.98 -4.11 -6.83
N HIS A 49 11.47 -2.87 -6.74
CA HIS A 49 11.71 -2.00 -7.87
C HIS A 49 13.13 -1.45 -7.79
N ASP A 50 13.86 -1.43 -8.91
CA ASP A 50 15.29 -1.10 -8.93
C ASP A 50 15.61 0.31 -8.42
N SER A 51 14.72 1.28 -8.67
CA SER A 51 14.98 2.69 -8.35
C SER A 51 14.27 3.17 -7.10
N LEU A 52 13.53 2.30 -6.41
CA LEU A 52 12.72 2.66 -5.23
C LEU A 52 12.98 1.65 -4.11
N PRO A 53 12.76 2.05 -2.83
CA PRO A 53 12.71 1.07 -1.75
C PRO A 53 11.64 0.00 -2.05
N ALA A 54 11.88 -1.21 -1.62
CA ALA A 54 10.89 -2.26 -1.73
C ALA A 54 9.67 -1.94 -0.88
N LEU A 55 8.49 -2.30 -1.36
CA LEU A 55 7.26 -2.27 -0.57
C LEU A 55 6.97 -3.71 -0.15
N SER A 56 6.81 -3.94 1.14
CA SER A 56 6.77 -5.27 1.71
C SER A 56 5.53 -5.44 2.59
N PHE A 57 5.07 -6.66 2.75
CA PHE A 57 3.85 -6.97 3.51
C PHE A 57 4.16 -8.13 4.45
N GLN A 58 3.84 -7.96 5.74
CA GLN A 58 4.19 -8.91 6.79
C GLN A 58 2.94 -9.42 7.49
N ARG A 59 2.87 -10.74 7.67
CA ARG A 59 1.77 -11.36 8.43
C ARG A 59 1.91 -11.01 9.90
N VAL A 60 0.82 -10.49 10.47
CA VAL A 60 0.75 -10.15 11.89
C VAL A 60 -0.49 -10.82 12.46
N GLU A 61 -0.30 -11.63 13.50
CA GLU A 61 -1.42 -12.23 14.22
C GLU A 61 -2.18 -11.13 14.95
N ASN A 62 -3.51 -11.24 14.98
CA ASN A 62 -4.38 -10.27 15.63
C ASN A 62 -4.21 -8.84 15.05
N TYR A 63 -4.00 -8.77 13.73
CA TYR A 63 -3.89 -7.48 13.06
C TYR A 63 -5.10 -6.59 13.36
N VAL A 64 -4.83 -5.33 13.71
CA VAL A 64 -5.85 -4.31 13.93
C VAL A 64 -5.61 -3.17 12.95
N ALA A 65 -6.59 -2.88 12.10
CA ALA A 65 -6.47 -1.80 11.13
C ALA A 65 -6.41 -0.44 11.83
N PRO A 66 -5.65 0.52 11.28
CA PRO A 66 -5.71 1.87 11.79
C PRO A 66 -7.09 2.49 11.54
N THR A 67 -7.46 3.44 12.39
CA THR A 67 -8.66 4.26 12.21
C THR A 67 -8.27 5.60 11.65
N TRP A 68 -9.05 6.10 10.69
CA TRP A 68 -8.77 7.38 10.05
C TRP A 68 -10.09 8.00 9.55
N PRO A 69 -10.32 9.32 9.69
CA PRO A 69 -9.36 10.35 10.17
C PRO A 69 -9.19 10.41 11.68
N ASP A 70 -10.09 9.82 12.44
CA ASP A 70 -10.02 9.79 13.90
C ASP A 70 -10.40 8.40 14.41
N GLY A 71 -10.22 8.17 15.69
CA GLY A 71 -10.50 6.88 16.32
C GLY A 71 -9.38 6.47 17.27
N ILE A 72 -9.46 5.24 17.77
CA ILE A 72 -8.59 4.77 18.85
C ILE A 72 -7.29 4.12 18.35
N VAL A 73 -7.16 3.86 17.06
CA VAL A 73 -5.95 3.30 16.46
C VAL A 73 -5.46 4.25 15.38
N PRO A 74 -4.77 5.34 15.75
CA PRO A 74 -4.36 6.33 14.75
C PRO A 74 -3.33 5.75 13.78
N LYS A 75 -3.41 6.15 12.51
CA LYS A 75 -2.37 5.77 11.56
C LYS A 75 -1.05 6.42 11.96
N GLN A 76 0.04 5.67 11.79
CA GLN A 76 1.38 6.18 12.05
C GLN A 76 2.08 6.61 10.77
N MET A 77 1.71 6.01 9.65
CA MET A 77 2.29 6.29 8.33
C MET A 77 1.22 6.09 7.27
N HIS A 78 1.41 6.69 6.11
CA HIS A 78 0.62 6.38 4.92
C HIS A 78 1.51 6.50 3.68
N LEU A 79 1.03 5.94 2.57
CA LEU A 79 1.71 5.99 1.29
C LEU A 79 0.99 6.94 0.36
N ASP A 80 1.74 7.68 -0.43
CA ASP A 80 1.22 8.51 -1.51
C ASP A 80 1.65 7.92 -2.84
N PHE A 81 0.70 7.81 -3.78
CA PHE A 81 0.97 7.36 -5.14
C PHE A 81 0.61 8.49 -6.09
N GLU A 82 1.54 8.83 -6.97
CA GLU A 82 1.34 9.88 -7.95
C GLU A 82 0.52 9.36 -9.13
N VAL A 83 -0.46 10.14 -9.55
CA VAL A 83 -1.30 9.84 -10.72
C VAL A 83 -1.36 11.05 -11.64
N ASP A 84 -1.58 10.80 -12.93
CA ASP A 84 -1.76 11.86 -13.91
C ASP A 84 -3.19 12.42 -13.89
N ASP A 85 -4.15 11.58 -13.51
CA ASP A 85 -5.58 11.93 -13.48
C ASP A 85 -6.22 11.28 -12.25
N LEU A 86 -6.79 12.11 -11.38
CA LEU A 86 -7.41 11.61 -10.13
C LEU A 86 -8.64 10.74 -10.39
N ASP A 87 -9.46 11.08 -11.37
CA ASP A 87 -10.66 10.29 -11.67
C ASP A 87 -10.30 8.91 -12.21
N GLU A 88 -9.31 8.85 -13.09
CA GLU A 88 -8.82 7.58 -13.62
C GLU A 88 -8.17 6.74 -12.52
N GLY A 89 -7.34 7.37 -11.69
CA GLY A 89 -6.72 6.69 -10.55
C GLY A 89 -7.73 6.15 -9.56
N GLU A 90 -8.76 6.93 -9.26
CA GLU A 90 -9.84 6.49 -8.37
C GLU A 90 -10.57 5.28 -8.93
N ARG A 91 -10.94 5.30 -10.22
CA ARG A 91 -11.59 4.14 -10.85
C ARG A 91 -10.71 2.90 -10.75
N HIS A 92 -9.41 3.08 -10.97
CA HIS A 92 -8.47 1.95 -10.89
C HIS A 92 -8.42 1.35 -9.49
N VAL A 93 -8.18 2.16 -8.46
CA VAL A 93 -8.02 1.63 -7.10
C VAL A 93 -9.32 1.04 -6.56
N LEU A 94 -10.47 1.61 -6.90
CA LEU A 94 -11.76 1.05 -6.49
C LEU A 94 -12.00 -0.30 -7.16
N SER A 95 -11.58 -0.45 -8.42
CA SER A 95 -11.77 -1.71 -9.17
C SER A 95 -10.94 -2.86 -8.61
N ILE A 96 -9.85 -2.57 -7.87
CA ILE A 96 -8.97 -3.60 -7.33
C ILE A 96 -9.12 -3.79 -5.83
N GLY A 97 -10.10 -3.13 -5.19
CA GLY A 97 -10.46 -3.42 -3.82
C GLY A 97 -10.25 -2.32 -2.79
N ALA A 98 -9.82 -1.13 -3.20
CA ALA A 98 -9.74 0.01 -2.29
C ALA A 98 -11.11 0.56 -1.96
N ARG A 99 -11.21 1.28 -0.85
CA ARG A 99 -12.42 2.02 -0.45
C ARG A 99 -12.06 3.50 -0.32
N LYS A 100 -12.95 4.36 -0.83
CA LYS A 100 -12.77 5.80 -0.68
C LYS A 100 -13.27 6.23 0.69
N THR A 101 -12.51 7.06 1.40
CA THR A 101 -12.93 7.58 2.71
C THR A 101 -13.97 8.67 2.53
N ASP A 102 -14.86 8.82 3.52
CA ASP A 102 -15.88 9.88 3.50
C ASP A 102 -15.25 11.26 3.66
N TYR A 103 -14.26 11.37 4.56
CA TYR A 103 -13.55 12.62 4.76
C TYR A 103 -12.45 12.76 3.71
N GLN A 104 -12.51 13.85 2.93
CA GLN A 104 -11.53 14.16 1.88
C GLN A 104 -10.96 15.55 2.15
N PRO A 105 -9.76 15.63 2.75
CA PRO A 105 -9.23 16.92 3.22
C PRO A 105 -8.66 17.83 2.13
N GLY A 106 -8.51 17.37 0.88
CA GLY A 106 -7.87 18.18 -0.15
C GLY A 106 -8.49 18.03 -1.53
N ASP A 107 -8.08 18.91 -2.45
CA ASP A 107 -8.59 18.96 -3.83
C ASP A 107 -7.65 18.31 -4.83
N THR A 108 -6.33 18.30 -4.53
CA THR A 108 -5.29 17.80 -5.44
C THR A 108 -4.85 16.39 -5.09
N PHE A 109 -5.46 15.80 -4.09
CA PHE A 109 -5.23 14.43 -3.69
C PHE A 109 -6.53 13.84 -3.13
N ARG A 110 -6.60 12.51 -3.12
CA ARG A 110 -7.75 11.78 -2.57
C ARG A 110 -7.27 10.65 -1.68
N VAL A 111 -8.00 10.42 -0.59
CA VAL A 111 -7.65 9.42 0.42
C VAL A 111 -8.51 8.18 0.25
N PHE A 112 -7.84 7.03 0.33
CA PHE A 112 -8.47 5.72 0.23
C PHE A 112 -7.95 4.81 1.34
N LEU A 113 -8.66 3.72 1.57
CA LEU A 113 -8.18 2.63 2.41
C LEU A 113 -7.89 1.42 1.52
N ASP A 114 -6.77 0.75 1.78
CA ASP A 114 -6.49 -0.51 1.10
C ASP A 114 -7.39 -1.62 1.66
N PRO A 115 -7.34 -2.85 1.11
CA PRO A 115 -8.25 -3.91 1.54
C PRO A 115 -8.17 -4.29 3.01
N VAL A 116 -7.08 -3.95 3.71
CA VAL A 116 -6.94 -4.25 5.14
C VAL A 116 -7.02 -3.00 6.01
N GLY A 117 -7.30 -1.83 5.42
CA GLY A 117 -7.61 -0.61 6.14
C GLY A 117 -6.46 0.39 6.28
N HIS A 118 -5.30 0.16 5.68
CA HIS A 118 -4.24 1.19 5.68
C HIS A 118 -4.65 2.36 4.79
N PRO A 119 -4.60 3.61 5.30
CA PRO A 119 -4.82 4.79 4.45
C PRO A 119 -3.70 4.97 3.44
N PHE A 120 -4.07 5.37 2.23
CA PHE A 120 -3.13 5.83 1.21
C PHE A 120 -3.78 6.94 0.39
N CYS A 121 -2.96 7.71 -0.29
CA CYS A 121 -3.44 8.80 -1.12
C CYS A 121 -3.04 8.61 -2.57
N LEU A 122 -3.90 9.08 -3.46
CA LEU A 122 -3.52 9.37 -4.85
C LEU A 122 -3.30 10.87 -4.94
N ILE A 123 -2.16 11.27 -5.50
CA ILE A 123 -1.73 12.67 -5.58
C ILE A 123 -1.56 13.05 -7.04
N MET A 124 -2.08 14.22 -7.42
CA MET A 124 -1.85 14.76 -8.76
C MET A 124 -0.37 15.02 -9.01
N ASN A 125 0.07 14.66 -10.21
CA ASN A 125 1.37 15.09 -10.71
C ASN A 125 1.26 16.57 -11.06
N ASN A 126 2.07 17.42 -10.41
CA ASN A 126 2.03 18.88 -10.57
C ASN A 126 3.18 19.42 -11.43
N ASP A 127 3.76 18.61 -12.25
CA ASP A 127 4.86 19.04 -13.14
C ASP A 127 4.40 19.97 -14.27
#